data_6d167ae2650f102fea2e26c9328c2762
#
_entry.id   6d167ae2650f102fea2e26c9328c2762
#
_cell.length_a   1.000
_cell.length_b   1.000
_cell.length_c   1.000
_cell.angle_alpha   90.00
_cell.angle_beta   90.00
_cell.angle_gamma   90.00
#
_symmetry.space_group_name_H-M   'P 1'
#
loop_
_entity.id
_entity.type
_entity.pdbx_description
1 polymer ?
#
loop_
_entity_poly.entity_id
_entity_poly.type
_entity_poly.pdbx_seq_one_letter_code
_entity_poly.pdbx_strand_id
1 'polypeptide(L)'
;MDIATTLRALANERRLQVLDWLRDPRAHFPPQVDGDLVADGVCGALIADKLGVSAPTLSEHMRVLAAAGLVRAKRVKGWTMYRRDEERIAAARRAIQERL
;
A
#
# COMPACT_ATOMS: atom_id res chain seq x y z
N MET A 1 -13.70 6.76 -10.95
CA MET A 1 -12.39 6.96 -10.29
C MET A 1 -11.96 8.40 -10.46
N ASP A 2 -11.61 9.06 -9.37
CA ASP A 2 -11.04 10.41 -9.43
C ASP A 2 -9.53 10.31 -9.71
N ILE A 3 -9.16 10.59 -10.95
CA ILE A 3 -7.78 10.46 -11.40
C ILE A 3 -6.83 11.44 -10.67
N ALA A 4 -7.32 12.64 -10.32
CA ALA A 4 -6.49 13.61 -9.60
C ALA A 4 -6.13 13.11 -8.19
N THR A 5 -7.06 12.49 -7.49
CA THR A 5 -6.80 11.86 -6.18
C THR A 5 -5.76 10.74 -6.33
N THR A 6 -5.90 9.91 -7.35
CA THR A 6 -4.94 8.85 -7.65
C THR A 6 -3.55 9.41 -7.93
N LEU A 7 -3.45 10.42 -8.77
CA LEU A 7 -2.16 11.04 -9.10
C LEU A 7 -1.51 11.71 -7.89
N ARG A 8 -2.29 12.38 -7.05
CA ARG A 8 -1.74 12.96 -5.80
C ARG A 8 -1.22 11.87 -4.86
N ALA A 9 -1.93 10.75 -4.76
CA ALA A 9 -1.46 9.62 -3.93
C ALA A 9 -0.14 9.04 -4.45
N LEU A 10 0.04 8.99 -5.76
CA LEU A 10 1.24 8.47 -6.40
C LEU A 10 2.40 9.47 -6.43
N ALA A 11 2.14 10.76 -6.31
CA ALA A 11 3.16 11.81 -6.39
C ALA A 11 3.93 11.95 -5.08
N ASN A 12 4.50 10.84 -4.60
CA ASN A 12 5.28 10.79 -3.36
C ASN A 12 6.18 9.56 -3.41
N GLU A 13 7.49 9.78 -3.26
CA GLU A 13 8.48 8.72 -3.41
C GLU A 13 8.29 7.59 -2.40
N ARG A 14 7.95 7.91 -1.14
CA ARG A 14 7.74 6.89 -0.12
C ARG A 14 6.54 6.00 -0.44
N ARG A 15 5.44 6.60 -0.92
CA ARG A 15 4.25 5.84 -1.30
C ARG A 15 4.50 4.96 -2.52
N LEU A 16 5.26 5.45 -3.50
CA LEU A 16 5.67 4.63 -4.64
C LEU A 16 6.52 3.45 -4.20
N GLN A 17 7.45 3.68 -3.27
CA GLN A 17 8.30 2.63 -2.74
C GLN A 17 7.48 1.55 -2.02
N VAL A 18 6.50 1.96 -1.22
CA VAL A 18 5.61 1.01 -0.53
C VAL A 18 4.83 0.16 -1.54
N LEU A 19 4.25 0.79 -2.56
CA LEU A 19 3.52 0.05 -3.61
C LEU A 19 4.43 -0.94 -4.32
N ASP A 20 5.67 -0.57 -4.58
CA ASP A 20 6.63 -1.45 -5.21
C ASP A 20 6.94 -2.67 -4.33
N TRP A 21 7.18 -2.47 -3.05
CA TRP A 21 7.41 -3.59 -2.11
C TRP A 21 6.20 -4.50 -1.99
N LEU A 22 5.00 -3.93 -1.94
CA LEU A 22 3.76 -4.69 -1.77
C LEU A 22 3.35 -5.48 -3.03
N ARG A 23 4.00 -5.22 -4.17
CA ARG A 23 3.78 -6.00 -5.38
C ARG A 23 4.25 -7.45 -5.21
N ASP A 24 5.37 -7.62 -4.51
CA ASP A 24 5.93 -8.93 -4.19
C ASP A 24 6.44 -8.91 -2.74
N PRO A 25 5.52 -9.03 -1.77
CA PRO A 25 5.89 -8.83 -0.37
C PRO A 25 6.87 -9.85 0.17
N ARG A 26 6.88 -11.08 -0.35
CA ARG A 26 7.81 -12.11 0.09
C ARG A 26 9.25 -11.80 -0.29
N ALA A 27 9.46 -11.03 -1.35
CA ALA A 27 10.79 -10.60 -1.77
C ALA A 27 11.37 -9.49 -0.88
N HIS A 28 10.52 -8.78 -0.13
CA HIS A 28 10.92 -7.57 0.58
C HIS A 28 10.74 -7.62 2.10
N PHE A 29 9.96 -8.55 2.62
CA PHE A 29 9.64 -8.65 4.05
C PHE A 29 9.88 -10.06 4.58
N PRO A 30 10.33 -10.18 5.84
CA PRO A 30 10.44 -11.47 6.49
C PRO A 30 9.06 -12.03 6.80
N PRO A 31 8.93 -13.35 7.05
CA PRO A 31 7.68 -13.91 7.55
C PRO A 31 7.24 -13.17 8.82
N GLN A 32 5.95 -12.92 8.95
CA GLN A 32 5.40 -12.25 10.13
C GLN A 32 4.68 -13.28 11.03
N VAL A 33 4.55 -12.92 12.31
CA VAL A 33 3.97 -13.82 13.32
C VAL A 33 2.47 -14.05 13.06
N ASP A 34 1.73 -12.96 12.83
CA ASP A 34 0.30 -13.01 12.57
C ASP A 34 0.04 -12.65 11.11
N GLY A 35 -0.80 -13.45 10.47
CA GLY A 35 -1.19 -13.19 9.08
C GLY A 35 -0.15 -13.62 8.05
N ASP A 36 -0.64 -13.87 6.85
CA ASP A 36 0.18 -14.22 5.68
C ASP A 36 0.49 -12.95 4.88
N LEU A 37 1.76 -12.78 4.49
CA LEU A 37 2.22 -11.60 3.75
C LEU A 37 1.42 -11.32 2.47
N VAL A 38 0.98 -12.38 1.79
CA VAL A 38 0.26 -12.25 0.52
C VAL A 38 -1.26 -12.21 0.75
N ALA A 39 -1.79 -13.21 1.46
CA ALA A 39 -3.25 -13.34 1.64
C ALA A 39 -3.83 -12.23 2.51
N ASP A 40 -3.15 -11.87 3.60
CA ASP A 40 -3.60 -10.86 4.54
C ASP A 40 -2.97 -9.50 4.30
N GLY A 41 -1.75 -9.48 3.81
CA GLY A 41 -0.96 -8.28 3.61
C GLY A 41 0.17 -8.16 4.62
N VAL A 42 0.91 -7.06 4.53
CA VAL A 42 2.09 -6.80 5.35
C VAL A 42 1.71 -5.89 6.52
N CYS A 43 2.15 -6.27 7.72
CA CYS A 43 1.96 -5.47 8.92
C CYS A 43 2.55 -4.07 8.75
N GLY A 44 1.78 -3.06 9.12
CA GLY A 44 2.21 -1.66 9.03
C GLY A 44 3.51 -1.39 9.76
N ALA A 45 3.75 -2.07 10.90
CA ALA A 45 5.00 -1.92 11.64
C ALA A 45 6.22 -2.35 10.82
N LEU A 46 6.11 -3.42 10.04
CA LEU A 46 7.20 -3.87 9.17
C LEU A 46 7.45 -2.88 8.03
N ILE A 47 6.38 -2.31 7.47
CA ILE A 47 6.51 -1.31 6.41
C ILE A 47 7.17 -0.04 6.94
N ALA A 48 6.73 0.46 8.11
CA ALA A 48 7.29 1.63 8.76
C ALA A 48 8.78 1.45 9.03
N ASP A 49 9.14 0.29 9.56
CA ASP A 49 10.52 -0.06 9.89
C ASP A 49 11.40 -0.05 8.64
N LYS A 50 10.96 -0.72 7.57
CA LYS A 50 11.70 -0.77 6.31
C LYS A 50 11.82 0.61 5.66
N LEU A 51 10.76 1.42 5.74
CA LEU A 51 10.74 2.76 5.17
C LEU A 51 11.54 3.76 6.02
N GLY A 52 11.81 3.43 7.27
CA GLY A 52 12.54 4.30 8.20
C GLY A 52 11.72 5.46 8.71
N VAL A 53 10.42 5.29 8.87
CA VAL A 53 9.51 6.33 9.36
C VAL A 53 8.77 5.87 10.61
N SER A 54 8.18 6.82 11.34
CA SER A 54 7.36 6.52 12.50
C SER A 54 6.05 5.84 12.11
N ALA A 55 5.42 5.16 13.06
CA ALA A 55 4.12 4.53 12.83
C ALA A 55 3.05 5.56 12.40
N PRO A 56 2.93 6.74 13.03
CA PRO A 56 1.96 7.75 12.58
C PRO A 56 2.22 8.24 11.15
N THR A 57 3.48 8.43 10.77
CA THR A 57 3.84 8.83 9.41
C THR A 57 3.44 7.77 8.40
N LEU A 58 3.71 6.49 8.71
CA LEU A 58 3.28 5.40 7.83
C LEU A 58 1.75 5.36 7.71
N SER A 59 1.06 5.44 8.84
CA SER A 59 -0.41 5.42 8.84
C SER A 59 -0.99 6.49 7.93
N GLU A 60 -0.40 7.68 7.90
CA GLU A 60 -0.84 8.75 7.01
C GLU A 60 -0.60 8.41 5.53
N HIS A 61 0.56 7.87 5.19
CA HIS A 61 0.82 7.41 3.82
C HIS A 61 -0.17 6.32 3.38
N MET A 62 -0.44 5.36 4.27
CA MET A 62 -1.36 4.29 3.95
C MET A 62 -2.81 4.77 3.87
N ARG A 63 -3.19 5.77 4.69
CA ARG A 63 -4.49 6.42 4.60
C ARG A 63 -4.71 7.06 3.22
N VAL A 64 -3.69 7.75 2.72
CA VAL A 64 -3.75 8.39 1.40
C VAL A 64 -3.87 7.34 0.29
N LEU A 65 -3.07 6.27 0.36
CA LEU A 65 -3.15 5.18 -0.63
C LEU A 65 -4.49 4.44 -0.58
N ALA A 66 -5.02 4.20 0.61
CA ALA A 66 -6.30 3.53 0.79
C ALA A 66 -7.46 4.39 0.28
N ALA A 67 -7.43 5.70 0.56
CA ALA A 67 -8.45 6.64 0.07
C ALA A 67 -8.48 6.70 -1.47
N ALA A 68 -7.33 6.52 -2.11
CA ALA A 68 -7.24 6.42 -3.57
C ALA A 68 -7.60 5.02 -4.10
N GLY A 69 -7.87 4.06 -3.21
CA GLY A 69 -8.24 2.69 -3.59
C GLY A 69 -7.07 1.82 -4.03
N LEU A 70 -5.82 2.25 -3.81
CA LEU A 70 -4.65 1.55 -4.30
C LEU A 70 -4.18 0.43 -3.37
N VAL A 71 -4.51 0.53 -2.08
CA VAL A 71 -4.22 -0.50 -1.09
C VAL A 71 -5.49 -0.80 -0.29
N ARG A 72 -5.51 -1.99 0.31
CA ARG A 72 -6.55 -2.43 1.24
C ARG A 72 -5.94 -2.70 2.59
N ALA A 73 -6.65 -2.29 3.64
CA ALA A 73 -6.26 -2.52 5.02
C ALA A 73 -7.13 -3.65 5.61
N LYS A 74 -6.50 -4.50 6.43
CA LYS A 74 -7.18 -5.59 7.12
C LYS A 74 -6.65 -5.69 8.54
N ARG A 75 -7.55 -5.83 9.51
CA ARG A 75 -7.15 -6.04 10.92
C ARG A 75 -6.98 -7.54 11.18
N VAL A 76 -5.80 -7.90 11.69
CA VAL A 76 -5.48 -9.27 12.10
C VAL A 76 -4.88 -9.20 13.50
N LYS A 77 -5.59 -9.70 14.51
CA LYS A 77 -5.14 -9.73 15.92
C LYS A 77 -4.62 -8.38 16.43
N GLY A 78 -5.33 -7.31 16.10
CA GLY A 78 -4.95 -5.96 16.53
C GLY A 78 -3.94 -5.25 15.63
N TRP A 79 -3.29 -5.95 14.71
CA TRP A 79 -2.39 -5.36 13.73
C TRP A 79 -3.17 -4.92 12.48
N THR A 80 -2.72 -3.84 11.84
CA THR A 80 -3.25 -3.47 10.53
C THR A 80 -2.29 -3.99 9.45
N MET A 81 -2.84 -4.83 8.57
CA MET A 81 -2.12 -5.39 7.43
C MET A 81 -2.53 -4.66 6.15
N TYR A 82 -1.58 -4.45 5.26
CA TYR A 82 -1.81 -3.73 4.01
C TYR A 82 -1.40 -4.59 2.82
N ARG A 83 -2.25 -4.60 1.80
CA ARG A 83 -1.94 -5.22 0.51
C ARG A 83 -2.43 -4.34 -0.62
N ARG A 84 -1.84 -4.49 -1.79
CA ARG A 84 -2.29 -3.77 -2.98
C ARG A 84 -3.66 -4.27 -3.41
N ASP A 85 -4.45 -3.36 -3.96
CA ASP A 85 -5.69 -3.70 -4.66
C ASP A 85 -5.38 -3.75 -6.16
N GLU A 86 -5.01 -4.93 -6.66
CA GLU A 86 -4.55 -5.08 -8.05
C GLU A 86 -5.62 -4.71 -9.08
N GLU A 87 -6.88 -4.99 -8.78
CA GLU A 87 -7.99 -4.66 -9.66
C GLU A 87 -8.15 -3.15 -9.79
N ARG A 88 -8.11 -2.42 -8.68
CA ARG A 88 -8.22 -0.97 -8.68
C ARG A 88 -6.97 -0.29 -9.24
N ILE A 89 -5.79 -0.87 -9.01
CA ILE A 89 -4.56 -0.38 -9.62
C ILE A 89 -4.62 -0.51 -11.14
N ALA A 90 -5.13 -1.63 -11.66
CA ALA A 90 -5.31 -1.82 -13.09
C ALA A 90 -6.28 -0.78 -13.67
N ALA A 91 -7.38 -0.49 -12.95
CA ALA A 91 -8.33 0.54 -13.36
C ALA A 91 -7.68 1.94 -13.37
N ALA A 92 -6.83 2.23 -12.39
CA ALA A 92 -6.08 3.49 -12.33
C ALA A 92 -5.13 3.63 -13.52
N ARG A 93 -4.40 2.57 -13.85
CA ARG A 93 -3.53 2.56 -15.04
C ARG A 93 -4.31 2.87 -16.32
N ARG A 94 -5.46 2.23 -16.51
CA ARG A 94 -6.31 2.48 -17.69
C ARG A 94 -6.79 3.92 -17.72
N ALA A 95 -7.25 4.45 -16.60
CA ALA A 95 -7.74 5.83 -16.53
C ALA A 95 -6.65 6.84 -16.88
N ILE A 96 -5.42 6.62 -16.42
CA ILE A 96 -4.27 7.48 -16.75
C ILE A 96 -3.95 7.35 -18.24
N GLN A 97 -3.89 6.13 -18.76
CA GLN A 97 -3.58 5.87 -20.15
C GLN A 97 -4.58 6.52 -21.10
N GLU A 98 -5.86 6.49 -20.76
CA GLU A 98 -6.92 7.12 -21.56
C GLU A 98 -6.81 8.64 -21.61
N ARG A 99 -6.16 9.26 -20.61
CA ARG A 99 -5.98 10.70 -20.51
C ARG A 99 -4.68 11.20 -21.12
N LEU A 100 -3.75 10.33 -21.38
CA LEU A 100 -2.43 10.65 -21.92
C LEU A 100 -2.22 10.01 -23.28
#